data_b021865957da09c42109a96ec44f4468
#
_entry.id   b021865957da09c42109a96ec44f4468
#
_cell.length_a   1.000
_cell.length_b   1.000
_cell.length_c   1.000
_cell.angle_alpha   90.00
_cell.angle_beta   90.00
_cell.angle_gamma   90.00
#
_symmetry.space_group_name_H-M   'P 1'
#
loop_
_entity.id
_entity.type
_entity.pdbx_description
1 polymer ?
#
loop_
_entity_poly.entity_id
_entity_poly.type
_entity_poly.pdbx_seq_one_letter_code
_entity_poly.pdbx_strand_id
1 'polypeptide(L)'
;MDHQGIYTTFRAWRERLGRYRLVGSRCKSCGYLWFPARHGVCAKCNSRDLEDYQCAQTGVVAEFFIKDNPFNDLAGTELYGRQKRVPALIKLSDGVFVWSEINDCPVDQVKVGMPVKAVLRKWLRESNSNWQYGYKFVPA
;
A
#
# COMPACT_ATOMS: atom_id res chain seq x y z
N MET A 1 10.03 -20.97 7.47
CA MET A 1 10.61 -19.70 7.91
C MET A 1 9.47 -18.82 8.40
N ASP A 2 9.44 -18.60 9.70
CA ASP A 2 8.39 -17.80 10.32
C ASP A 2 8.55 -16.33 9.88
N HIS A 3 7.65 -15.84 9.09
CA HIS A 3 7.60 -14.42 8.68
C HIS A 3 7.20 -13.49 9.84
N GLN A 4 7.07 -14.02 11.04
CA GLN A 4 6.70 -13.28 12.24
C GLN A 4 7.70 -12.16 12.59
N GLY A 5 8.98 -12.32 12.24
CA GLY A 5 9.99 -11.28 12.46
C GLY A 5 9.90 -10.07 11.54
N ILE A 6 9.14 -10.14 10.45
CA ILE A 6 9.06 -9.06 9.46
C ILE A 6 8.11 -7.93 9.93
N TYR A 7 7.14 -8.24 10.76
CA TYR A 7 6.10 -7.33 11.22
C TYR A 7 6.19 -7.05 12.71
N THR A 8 7.37 -6.66 13.17
CA THR A 8 7.53 -6.28 14.57
C THR A 8 6.79 -4.98 14.88
N THR A 9 6.34 -4.83 16.12
CA THR A 9 5.66 -3.63 16.62
C THR A 9 6.48 -2.37 16.33
N PHE A 10 7.81 -2.43 16.45
CA PHE A 10 8.69 -1.30 16.15
C PHE A 10 8.66 -0.88 14.68
N ARG A 11 8.63 -1.84 13.77
CA ARG A 11 8.53 -1.55 12.34
C ARG A 11 7.16 -0.97 11.99
N ALA A 12 6.09 -1.57 12.49
CA ALA A 12 4.74 -1.07 12.31
C ALA A 12 4.59 0.36 12.83
N TRP A 13 5.18 0.67 13.97
CA TRP A 13 5.17 2.02 14.53
C TRP A 13 5.94 3.03 13.67
N ARG A 14 7.14 2.69 13.22
CA ARG A 14 7.94 3.59 12.36
C ARG A 14 7.27 3.87 11.03
N GLU A 15 6.61 2.87 10.44
CA GLU A 15 5.98 2.97 9.12
C GLU A 15 4.51 3.40 9.18
N ARG A 16 3.97 3.69 10.35
CA ARG A 16 2.53 3.93 10.56
C ARG A 16 1.94 5.02 9.68
N LEU A 17 2.66 6.11 9.46
CA LEU A 17 2.17 7.21 8.63
C LEU A 17 2.01 6.80 7.17
N GLY A 18 2.96 6.07 6.62
CA GLY A 18 2.85 5.50 5.28
C GLY A 18 1.72 4.48 5.20
N ARG A 19 1.64 3.56 6.16
CA ARG A 19 0.66 2.46 6.17
C ARG A 19 -0.78 2.91 6.37
N TYR A 20 -1.01 3.95 7.17
CA TYR A 20 -2.36 4.39 7.53
C TYR A 20 -2.82 5.61 6.74
N ARG A 21 -1.88 6.47 6.32
CA ARG A 21 -2.19 7.78 5.75
C ARG A 21 -1.57 8.04 4.40
N LEU A 22 -0.83 7.09 3.81
CA LEU A 22 -0.09 7.30 2.55
C LEU A 22 0.88 8.48 2.63
N VAL A 23 1.59 8.64 3.75
CA VAL A 23 2.64 9.65 3.84
C VAL A 23 3.90 9.12 3.14
N GLY A 24 4.30 9.80 2.10
CA GLY A 24 5.53 9.59 1.35
C GLY A 24 6.53 10.70 1.63
N SER A 25 7.39 10.99 0.68
CA SER A 25 8.40 12.04 0.77
C SER A 25 8.37 12.96 -0.44
N ARG A 26 8.70 14.23 -0.19
CA ARG A 26 8.94 15.25 -1.22
C ARG A 26 10.34 15.83 -1.07
N CYS A 27 11.04 15.98 -2.17
CA CYS A 27 12.29 16.73 -2.20
C CYS A 27 12.00 18.21 -2.32
N LYS A 28 12.48 19.03 -1.37
CA LYS A 28 12.31 20.49 -1.41
C LYS A 28 13.12 21.14 -2.53
N SER A 29 14.24 20.54 -2.94
CA SER A 29 15.11 21.10 -3.97
C SER A 29 14.57 20.90 -5.39
N CYS A 30 14.02 19.72 -5.74
CA CYS A 30 13.58 19.41 -7.10
C CYS A 30 12.08 19.06 -7.22
N GLY A 31 11.35 19.04 -6.10
CA GLY A 31 9.92 18.73 -6.07
C GLY A 31 9.57 17.25 -6.32
N TYR A 32 10.56 16.37 -6.45
CA TYR A 32 10.30 14.96 -6.73
C TYR A 32 9.53 14.30 -5.58
N LEU A 33 8.45 13.60 -5.93
CA LEU A 33 7.57 12.90 -5.00
C LEU A 33 7.77 11.40 -5.11
N TRP A 34 7.72 10.70 -3.99
CA TRP A 34 7.72 9.23 -4.00
C TRP A 34 7.08 8.64 -2.75
N PHE A 35 6.70 7.40 -2.88
CA PHE A 35 6.17 6.55 -1.81
C PHE A 35 6.87 5.17 -1.88
N PRO A 36 7.18 4.51 -0.77
CA PRO A 36 7.05 4.95 0.63
C PRO A 36 8.05 6.05 1.02
N ALA A 37 7.82 6.69 2.17
CA ALA A 37 8.71 7.74 2.68
C ALA A 37 10.16 7.25 2.78
N ARG A 38 11.10 8.09 2.39
CA ARG A 38 12.54 7.85 2.49
C ARG A 38 13.20 8.84 3.43
N HIS A 39 14.19 8.33 4.14
CA HIS A 39 15.09 9.15 4.94
C HIS A 39 16.49 8.98 4.32
N GLY A 40 17.08 10.06 3.90
CA GLY A 40 18.42 10.02 3.27
C GLY A 40 18.56 11.07 2.17
N VAL A 41 18.63 10.60 0.93
CA VAL A 41 18.84 11.47 -0.23
C VAL A 41 17.75 11.27 -1.28
N CYS A 42 17.48 12.35 -2.01
CA CYS A 42 16.57 12.31 -3.16
C CYS A 42 17.15 11.43 -4.27
N ALA A 43 16.34 10.54 -4.83
CA ALA A 43 16.75 9.66 -5.92
C ALA A 43 17.00 10.41 -7.23
N LYS A 44 16.47 11.65 -7.38
CA LYS A 44 16.58 12.43 -8.62
C LYS A 44 17.76 13.44 -8.59
N CYS A 45 17.95 14.15 -7.48
CA CYS A 45 18.92 15.24 -7.40
C CYS A 45 19.96 15.08 -6.27
N ASN A 46 19.93 13.96 -5.54
CA ASN A 46 20.82 13.67 -4.41
C ASN A 46 20.78 14.69 -3.24
N SER A 47 19.84 15.62 -3.23
CA SER A 47 19.64 16.53 -2.11
C SER A 47 19.21 15.75 -0.86
N ARG A 48 19.67 16.22 0.31
CA ARG A 48 19.23 15.70 1.62
C ARG A 48 18.01 16.44 2.18
N ASP A 49 17.56 17.49 1.50
CA ASP A 49 16.46 18.33 1.97
C ASP A 49 15.11 17.68 1.58
N LEU A 50 14.69 16.74 2.41
CA LEU A 50 13.48 15.96 2.23
C LEU A 50 12.48 16.31 3.32
N GLU A 51 11.20 16.27 2.96
CA GLU A 51 10.09 16.46 3.89
C GLU A 51 9.05 15.35 3.73
N ASP A 52 8.28 15.12 4.77
CA ASP A 52 7.10 14.26 4.71
C ASP A 52 6.05 14.90 3.80
N TYR A 53 5.45 14.09 2.95
CA TYR A 53 4.43 14.53 2.00
C TYR A 53 3.19 13.63 2.10
N GLN A 54 2.03 14.25 2.31
CA GLN A 54 0.76 13.55 2.28
C GLN A 54 0.37 13.27 0.82
N CYS A 55 0.52 12.03 0.38
CA CYS A 55 0.11 11.64 -0.96
C CYS A 55 -1.41 11.76 -1.13
N ALA A 56 -1.85 11.95 -2.36
CA ALA A 56 -3.26 11.93 -2.71
C ALA A 56 -3.90 10.60 -2.31
N GLN A 57 -5.16 10.65 -1.92
CA GLN A 57 -5.90 9.45 -1.51
C GLN A 57 -6.84 8.91 -2.59
N THR A 58 -6.83 9.56 -3.74
CA THR A 58 -7.59 9.15 -4.93
C THR A 58 -6.63 8.91 -6.09
N GLY A 59 -7.02 8.06 -7.01
CA GLY A 59 -6.22 7.74 -8.17
C GLY A 59 -6.95 6.84 -9.14
N VAL A 60 -6.20 6.23 -10.04
CA VAL A 60 -6.71 5.27 -11.01
C VAL A 60 -5.86 4.01 -11.02
N VAL A 61 -6.47 2.90 -11.34
CA VAL A 61 -5.77 1.63 -11.53
C VAL A 61 -4.90 1.74 -12.78
N ALA A 62 -3.57 1.70 -12.63
CA ALA A 62 -2.64 1.71 -13.75
C ALA A 62 -2.43 0.30 -14.31
N GLU A 63 -2.24 -0.67 -13.42
CA GLU A 63 -2.08 -2.09 -13.75
C GLU A 63 -2.62 -2.94 -12.61
N PHE A 64 -3.03 -4.16 -12.91
CA PHE A 64 -3.44 -5.13 -11.89
C PHE A 64 -3.24 -6.56 -12.38
N PHE A 65 -3.26 -7.50 -11.45
CA PHE A 65 -3.38 -8.92 -11.76
C PHE A 65 -4.29 -9.61 -10.75
N ILE A 66 -4.84 -10.76 -11.14
CA ILE A 66 -5.67 -11.57 -10.27
C ILE A 66 -4.78 -12.65 -9.67
N LYS A 67 -4.64 -12.62 -8.36
CA LYS A 67 -3.96 -13.68 -7.60
C LYS A 67 -5.00 -14.67 -7.13
N ASP A 68 -4.96 -15.86 -7.70
CA ASP A 68 -5.72 -17.02 -7.23
C ASP A 68 -4.79 -17.85 -6.33
N ASN A 69 -5.09 -17.92 -5.06
CA ASN A 69 -4.30 -18.69 -4.12
C ASN A 69 -5.20 -19.71 -3.42
N PRO A 70 -5.32 -20.92 -3.98
CA PRO A 70 -6.17 -21.96 -3.40
C PRO A 70 -5.62 -22.47 -2.06
N PHE A 71 -4.33 -22.25 -1.80
CA PHE A 71 -3.70 -22.56 -0.53
C PHE A 71 -3.54 -21.27 0.25
N ASN A 72 -4.05 -21.24 1.47
CA ASN A 72 -3.81 -20.16 2.41
C ASN A 72 -2.34 -19.77 2.35
N ASP A 73 -2.06 -18.49 2.22
CA ASP A 73 -0.71 -18.00 2.33
C ASP A 73 -0.10 -18.61 3.59
N LEU A 74 1.03 -19.30 3.42
CA LEU A 74 1.76 -19.99 4.50
C LEU A 74 2.07 -19.11 5.72
N ALA A 75 1.82 -17.83 5.61
CA ALA A 75 1.99 -16.82 6.67
C ALA A 75 0.85 -16.80 7.70
N GLY A 76 -0.03 -17.79 7.75
CA GLY A 76 -1.15 -17.82 8.69
C GLY A 76 -2.13 -16.66 8.49
N THR A 77 -2.00 -15.98 7.38
CA THR A 77 -2.95 -14.99 6.94
C THR A 77 -4.15 -15.71 6.36
N GLU A 78 -5.01 -16.17 7.22
CA GLU A 78 -6.40 -16.40 6.84
C GLU A 78 -6.95 -15.09 6.32
N LEU A 79 -6.58 -14.75 5.10
CA LEU A 79 -7.04 -13.54 4.46
C LEU A 79 -8.49 -13.71 4.12
N TYR A 80 -9.30 -13.70 5.18
CA TYR A 80 -10.72 -13.38 5.10
C TYR A 80 -11.53 -14.32 4.20
N GLY A 81 -11.12 -15.57 4.03
CA GLY A 81 -11.82 -16.50 3.14
C GLY A 81 -11.81 -16.10 1.66
N ARG A 82 -11.03 -15.10 1.28
CA ARG A 82 -10.93 -14.69 -0.11
C ARG A 82 -9.96 -15.57 -0.87
N GLN A 83 -10.49 -16.35 -1.78
CA GLN A 83 -9.68 -17.17 -2.69
C GLN A 83 -8.98 -16.31 -3.75
N LYS A 84 -9.59 -15.20 -4.18
CA LYS A 84 -9.07 -14.31 -5.21
C LYS A 84 -8.77 -12.93 -4.66
N ARG A 85 -7.58 -12.44 -4.97
CA ARG A 85 -7.11 -11.09 -4.60
C ARG A 85 -6.74 -10.34 -5.87
N VAL A 86 -6.81 -9.02 -5.81
CA VAL A 86 -6.47 -8.16 -6.94
C VAL A 86 -5.39 -7.15 -6.51
N PRO A 87 -4.11 -7.59 -6.47
CA PRO A 87 -3.01 -6.64 -6.37
C PRO A 87 -3.00 -5.70 -7.56
N ALA A 88 -2.77 -4.42 -7.31
CA ALA A 88 -2.82 -3.39 -8.33
C ALA A 88 -1.78 -2.29 -8.10
N LEU A 89 -1.25 -1.78 -9.19
CA LEU A 89 -0.48 -0.55 -9.21
C LEU A 89 -1.45 0.62 -9.42
N ILE A 90 -1.49 1.52 -8.46
CA ILE A 90 -2.37 2.69 -8.47
C ILE A 90 -1.55 3.94 -8.77
N LYS A 91 -1.95 4.68 -9.77
CA LYS A 91 -1.44 6.03 -10.03
C LYS A 91 -2.33 7.02 -9.30
N LEU A 92 -1.79 7.62 -8.25
CA LEU A 92 -2.49 8.64 -7.48
C LEU A 92 -2.64 9.93 -8.29
N SER A 93 -3.59 10.78 -7.91
CA SER A 93 -3.87 12.03 -8.62
C SER A 93 -2.73 13.04 -8.58
N ASP A 94 -1.79 12.91 -7.64
CA ASP A 94 -0.54 13.68 -7.57
C ASP A 94 0.62 13.07 -8.39
N GLY A 95 0.35 11.98 -9.11
CA GLY A 95 1.33 11.30 -9.96
C GLY A 95 2.20 10.26 -9.26
N VAL A 96 2.05 10.07 -7.95
CA VAL A 96 2.77 9.03 -7.21
C VAL A 96 2.18 7.67 -7.52
N PHE A 97 3.04 6.66 -7.69
CA PHE A 97 2.61 5.28 -7.86
C PHE A 97 2.66 4.55 -6.52
N VAL A 98 1.60 3.81 -6.24
CA VAL A 98 1.46 3.03 -5.02
C VAL A 98 1.03 1.61 -5.37
N TRP A 99 1.74 0.63 -4.80
CA TRP A 99 1.36 -0.77 -4.90
C TRP A 99 0.40 -1.13 -3.76
N SER A 100 -0.77 -1.64 -4.08
CA SER A 100 -1.76 -2.04 -3.10
C SER A 100 -2.72 -3.11 -3.66
N GLU A 101 -3.87 -3.23 -3.07
CA GLU A 101 -4.88 -4.22 -3.43
C GLU A 101 -6.24 -3.54 -3.55
N ILE A 102 -7.01 -3.95 -4.56
CA ILE A 102 -8.40 -3.50 -4.74
C ILE A 102 -9.30 -4.37 -3.87
N ASN A 103 -10.09 -3.72 -3.04
CA ASN A 103 -11.06 -4.34 -2.16
C ASN A 103 -12.48 -3.86 -2.50
N ASP A 104 -13.46 -4.56 -1.96
CA ASP A 104 -14.89 -4.21 -2.05
C ASP A 104 -15.39 -4.05 -3.51
N CYS A 105 -14.77 -4.81 -4.41
CA CYS A 105 -15.11 -4.83 -5.82
C CYS A 105 -15.07 -6.29 -6.32
N PRO A 106 -16.05 -6.75 -7.07
CA PRO A 106 -15.98 -8.04 -7.77
C PRO A 106 -14.77 -8.06 -8.71
N VAL A 107 -14.05 -9.20 -8.72
CA VAL A 107 -12.77 -9.33 -9.44
C VAL A 107 -12.91 -9.06 -10.94
N ASP A 108 -14.02 -9.47 -11.52
CA ASP A 108 -14.38 -9.30 -12.94
C ASP A 108 -14.72 -7.85 -13.33
N GLN A 109 -14.95 -6.99 -12.34
CA GLN A 109 -15.27 -5.58 -12.57
C GLN A 109 -14.02 -4.67 -12.49
N VAL A 110 -12.90 -5.18 -12.03
CA VAL A 110 -11.67 -4.39 -11.95
C VAL A 110 -11.10 -4.17 -13.36
N LYS A 111 -10.82 -2.91 -13.69
CA LYS A 111 -10.30 -2.50 -15.00
C LYS A 111 -9.18 -1.47 -14.85
N VAL A 112 -8.24 -1.47 -15.79
CA VAL A 112 -7.28 -0.38 -15.94
C VAL A 112 -8.01 0.94 -16.20
N GLY A 113 -7.58 2.01 -15.55
CA GLY A 113 -8.23 3.31 -15.61
C GLY A 113 -9.41 3.49 -14.64
N MET A 114 -9.82 2.45 -13.91
CA MET A 114 -10.89 2.54 -12.92
C MET A 114 -10.53 3.54 -11.82
N PRO A 115 -11.40 4.52 -11.51
CA PRO A 115 -11.17 5.44 -10.42
C PRO A 115 -11.29 4.73 -9.07
N VAL A 116 -10.35 5.02 -8.17
CA VAL A 116 -10.27 4.39 -6.86
C VAL A 116 -9.92 5.40 -5.77
N LYS A 117 -10.30 5.07 -4.54
CA LYS A 117 -9.93 5.83 -3.34
C LYS A 117 -9.31 4.95 -2.28
N ALA A 118 -8.38 5.52 -1.54
CA ALA A 118 -7.73 4.84 -0.43
C ALA A 118 -8.69 4.71 0.76
N VAL A 119 -8.67 3.55 1.38
CA VAL A 119 -9.42 3.24 2.61
C VAL A 119 -8.55 2.43 3.55
N LEU A 120 -8.81 2.54 4.84
CA LEU A 120 -8.15 1.70 5.83
C LEU A 120 -8.89 0.36 5.94
N ARG A 121 -8.14 -0.73 5.81
CA ARG A 121 -8.67 -2.10 5.94
C ARG A 121 -7.73 -2.96 6.77
N LYS A 122 -8.25 -4.02 7.32
CA LYS A 122 -7.44 -5.07 7.93
C LYS A 122 -6.49 -5.64 6.90
N TRP A 123 -5.24 -5.79 7.26
CA TRP A 123 -4.22 -6.29 6.36
C TRP A 123 -3.72 -7.68 6.72
N LEU A 124 -3.37 -7.87 7.99
CA LEU A 124 -2.75 -9.10 8.50
C LEU A 124 -3.24 -9.37 9.91
N ARG A 125 -3.50 -10.64 10.22
CA ARG A 125 -3.66 -11.11 11.60
C ARG A 125 -2.34 -11.67 12.09
N GLU A 126 -1.82 -11.13 13.16
CA GLU A 126 -0.61 -11.64 13.79
C GLU A 126 -0.89 -12.92 14.58
N SER A 127 0.16 -13.69 14.89
CA SER A 127 0.06 -14.91 15.69
C SER A 127 -0.51 -14.66 17.11
N ASN A 128 -0.34 -13.46 17.63
CA ASN A 128 -0.93 -13.01 18.90
C ASN A 128 -2.41 -12.59 18.79
N SER A 129 -3.04 -12.87 17.64
CA SER A 129 -4.42 -12.51 17.31
C SER A 129 -4.69 -11.01 17.11
N ASN A 130 -3.68 -10.16 17.13
CA ASN A 130 -3.83 -8.75 16.79
C ASN A 130 -3.99 -8.55 15.29
N TRP A 131 -4.83 -7.59 14.90
CA TRP A 131 -5.00 -7.18 13.54
C TRP A 131 -4.12 -6.00 13.18
N GLN A 132 -3.37 -6.13 12.10
CA GLN A 132 -2.72 -4.99 11.48
C GLN A 132 -3.62 -4.40 10.40
N TYR A 133 -3.61 -3.07 10.31
CA TYR A 133 -4.35 -2.29 9.33
C TYR A 133 -3.39 -1.66 8.34
N GLY A 134 -3.87 -1.40 7.15
CA GLY A 134 -3.13 -0.69 6.13
C GLY A 134 -4.07 -0.10 5.09
N TYR A 135 -3.53 0.74 4.23
CA TYR A 135 -4.30 1.27 3.11
C TYR A 135 -4.61 0.17 2.09
N LYS A 136 -5.81 0.21 1.58
CA LYS A 136 -6.30 -0.52 0.42
C LYS A 136 -7.04 0.45 -0.47
N PHE A 137 -7.40 0.02 -1.67
CA PHE A 137 -8.18 0.86 -2.56
C PHE A 137 -9.52 0.21 -2.86
N VAL A 138 -10.53 1.04 -2.97
CA VAL A 138 -11.88 0.63 -3.37
C VAL A 138 -12.34 1.52 -4.52
N PRO A 139 -13.31 1.09 -5.33
CA PRO A 139 -13.92 1.95 -6.34
C PRO A 139 -14.36 3.29 -5.73
N ALA A 140 -14.09 4.38 -6.42
CA ALA A 140 -14.43 5.71 -5.95
C ALA A 140 -15.92 5.99 -6.07
#